data_5577a61ee2730e224cbd0ee05a0bf2b1
#
_entry.id   5577a61ee2730e224cbd0ee05a0bf2b1
#
_cell.length_a   1.000
_cell.length_b   1.000
_cell.length_c   1.000
_cell.angle_alpha   90.00
_cell.angle_beta   90.00
_cell.angle_gamma   90.00
#
_symmetry.space_group_name_H-M   'P 1'
#
loop_
_entity.id
_entity.type
_entity.pdbx_description
1 polymer ?
#
loop_
_entity_poly.entity_id
_entity_poly.type
_entity_poly.pdbx_seq_one_letter_code
_entity_poly.pdbx_strand_id
1 'polypeptide(L)'
;MLEQGVITQEEYDKGIATSVDSMLHPTVSSEGCSGAESSKAYFCDYVLAQFLEDPTFGATRVERERLLKTQGITIRTTMDPAMQDAAYSSLTNTIPVGDASGLNDALVSLDPRSGRVLSMAQNTTYGIEAGETMSNYSADGNFQVGSTFKVFTLLEWFKEGHSAYETVGSANTFYPNGAFKCDGRSITTEGYQVNDLAGKTGTMNVVRATGQSVNQAFVNMASRVDFCSIFDTAYNLGITEDGEVPSPYPANILGSVSASPLQMASVFAAIANSGQQCTPQSIESVTDRDENVLKEFSADCKEVISPDVANKTAALLTASAGQYYTSTRLGDGRPFAAKSGTTDGHANTWLTGFTPSIVTSAWVGHGENSSQEVGAVTINGHYYGEIYGETFVGQNIWAPYMTQVLAGTPVEAV
;
A
#
# COMPACT_ATOMS: atom_id res chain seq x y z
N MET A 1 32.25 -41.49 -37.86
CA MET A 1 32.51 -40.20 -38.58
C MET A 1 33.94 -40.20 -39.14
N LEU A 2 34.99 -40.44 -38.35
CA LEU A 2 36.39 -40.51 -38.83
C LEU A 2 36.57 -41.65 -39.83
N GLU A 3 36.19 -42.92 -39.51
CA GLU A 3 36.26 -44.08 -40.38
C GLU A 3 35.47 -43.95 -41.70
N GLN A 4 34.49 -43.06 -41.71
CA GLN A 4 33.64 -42.76 -42.88
C GLN A 4 34.14 -41.54 -43.69
N GLY A 5 35.24 -40.94 -43.28
CA GLY A 5 35.81 -39.75 -43.95
C GLY A 5 34.97 -38.50 -43.85
N VAL A 6 34.02 -38.41 -42.87
CA VAL A 6 33.15 -37.27 -42.65
C VAL A 6 33.88 -36.13 -41.90
N ILE A 7 34.83 -36.51 -41.04
CA ILE A 7 35.71 -35.60 -40.32
C ILE A 7 37.15 -36.06 -40.46
N THR A 8 38.10 -35.14 -40.39
CA THR A 8 39.54 -35.39 -40.40
C THR A 8 40.01 -35.93 -39.05
N GLN A 9 41.22 -36.52 -39.01
CA GLN A 9 41.87 -36.96 -37.78
C GLN A 9 42.04 -35.78 -36.80
N GLU A 10 42.42 -34.60 -37.30
CA GLU A 10 42.60 -33.39 -36.50
C GLU A 10 41.28 -32.91 -35.84
N GLU A 11 40.19 -32.94 -36.61
CA GLU A 11 38.86 -32.61 -36.07
C GLU A 11 38.38 -33.65 -35.02
N TYR A 12 38.69 -34.92 -35.23
CA TYR A 12 38.40 -35.97 -34.26
C TYR A 12 39.20 -35.76 -32.96
N ASP A 13 40.53 -35.56 -33.08
CA ASP A 13 41.39 -35.36 -31.92
C ASP A 13 41.04 -34.09 -31.14
N LYS A 14 40.67 -33.04 -31.81
CA LYS A 14 40.17 -31.81 -31.20
C LYS A 14 38.82 -32.03 -30.51
N GLY A 15 37.93 -32.81 -31.13
CA GLY A 15 36.62 -33.11 -30.58
C GLY A 15 36.72 -33.92 -29.29
N ILE A 16 37.55 -34.96 -29.22
CA ILE A 16 37.74 -35.77 -28.02
C ILE A 16 38.53 -35.06 -26.91
N ALA A 17 39.39 -34.11 -27.29
CA ALA A 17 40.17 -33.28 -26.34
C ALA A 17 39.31 -32.19 -25.71
N THR A 18 38.17 -31.83 -26.31
CA THR A 18 37.27 -30.80 -25.80
C THR A 18 36.34 -31.40 -24.76
N SER A 19 36.45 -30.97 -23.51
CA SER A 19 35.56 -31.37 -22.45
C SER A 19 34.11 -30.99 -22.76
N VAL A 20 33.15 -31.88 -22.52
CA VAL A 20 31.71 -31.58 -22.67
C VAL A 20 31.32 -30.39 -21.80
N ASP A 21 31.89 -30.27 -20.61
CA ASP A 21 31.64 -29.17 -19.69
C ASP A 21 32.09 -27.81 -20.29
N SER A 22 33.14 -27.82 -21.13
CA SER A 22 33.61 -26.59 -21.83
C SER A 22 32.70 -26.16 -23.00
N MET A 23 31.87 -27.10 -23.49
CA MET A 23 30.89 -26.85 -24.55
C MET A 23 29.51 -26.51 -24.00
N LEU A 24 29.26 -26.89 -22.75
CA LEU A 24 28.02 -26.56 -22.07
C LEU A 24 28.14 -25.13 -21.51
N HIS A 25 27.32 -24.26 -22.00
CA HIS A 25 27.05 -22.94 -21.40
C HIS A 25 25.66 -22.97 -20.76
N PRO A 26 25.50 -23.66 -19.60
CA PRO A 26 24.22 -23.69 -18.94
C PRO A 26 23.88 -22.27 -18.52
N THR A 27 22.92 -21.67 -19.17
CA THR A 27 22.22 -20.49 -18.65
C THR A 27 21.23 -21.02 -17.64
N VAL A 28 21.43 -20.71 -16.38
CA VAL A 28 20.36 -20.85 -15.38
C VAL A 28 19.29 -19.86 -15.80
N SER A 29 18.19 -20.35 -16.37
CA SER A 29 17.04 -19.49 -16.57
C SER A 29 16.51 -19.14 -15.18
N SER A 30 16.49 -17.87 -14.83
CA SER A 30 15.78 -17.39 -13.67
C SER A 30 14.30 -17.76 -13.84
N GLU A 31 13.78 -18.56 -12.92
CA GLU A 31 12.38 -19.01 -12.96
C GLU A 31 11.48 -17.98 -12.26
N GLY A 32 10.29 -17.74 -12.83
CA GLY A 32 9.29 -16.86 -12.24
C GLY A 32 9.75 -15.41 -12.15
N CYS A 33 9.32 -14.72 -11.10
CA CYS A 33 9.54 -13.28 -10.92
C CYS A 33 10.98 -12.91 -10.53
N SER A 34 11.82 -13.88 -10.13
CA SER A 34 13.26 -13.65 -9.94
C SER A 34 14.00 -13.36 -11.26
N GLY A 35 13.36 -13.64 -12.40
CA GLY A 35 13.84 -13.25 -13.73
C GLY A 35 13.46 -11.85 -14.17
N ALA A 36 12.60 -11.18 -13.45
CA ALA A 36 12.22 -9.81 -13.73
C ALA A 36 13.32 -8.84 -13.26
N GLU A 37 13.33 -7.63 -13.83
CA GLU A 37 14.13 -6.54 -13.28
C GLU A 37 13.77 -6.29 -11.82
N SER A 38 14.75 -5.96 -10.97
CA SER A 38 14.54 -5.77 -9.53
C SER A 38 13.39 -4.82 -9.19
N SER A 39 13.22 -3.75 -9.99
CA SER A 39 12.12 -2.80 -9.83
C SER A 39 10.73 -3.40 -10.10
N LYS A 40 10.63 -4.54 -10.80
CA LYS A 40 9.38 -5.12 -11.31
C LYS A 40 9.02 -6.46 -10.66
N ALA A 41 9.92 -7.05 -9.88
CA ALA A 41 9.77 -8.41 -9.38
C ALA A 41 8.53 -8.58 -8.46
N TYR A 42 8.27 -7.63 -7.58
CA TYR A 42 7.09 -7.66 -6.69
C TYR A 42 5.77 -7.38 -7.40
N PHE A 43 5.80 -6.55 -8.46
CA PHE A 43 4.63 -6.41 -9.32
C PHE A 43 4.34 -7.72 -10.08
N CYS A 44 5.38 -8.36 -10.62
CA CYS A 44 5.29 -9.69 -11.24
C CYS A 44 4.69 -10.72 -10.28
N ASP A 45 5.15 -10.76 -9.03
CA ASP A 45 4.64 -11.65 -7.99
C ASP A 45 3.14 -11.45 -7.75
N TYR A 46 2.70 -10.22 -7.63
CA TYR A 46 1.28 -9.89 -7.49
C TYR A 46 0.44 -10.31 -8.72
N VAL A 47 0.98 -10.14 -9.94
CA VAL A 47 0.34 -10.63 -11.18
C VAL A 47 0.18 -12.15 -11.14
N LEU A 48 1.23 -12.88 -10.74
CA LEU A 48 1.18 -14.32 -10.63
C LEU A 48 0.17 -14.79 -9.57
N ALA A 49 0.12 -14.13 -8.42
CA ALA A 49 -0.86 -14.42 -7.39
C ALA A 49 -2.29 -14.28 -7.93
N GLN A 50 -2.62 -13.16 -8.58
CA GLN A 50 -3.94 -12.94 -9.17
C GLN A 50 -4.28 -13.97 -10.26
N PHE A 51 -3.32 -14.30 -11.15
CA PHE A 51 -3.53 -15.32 -12.17
C PHE A 51 -3.82 -16.70 -11.56
N LEU A 52 -3.06 -17.07 -10.54
CA LEU A 52 -3.16 -18.37 -9.88
C LEU A 52 -4.40 -18.51 -8.99
N GLU A 53 -5.06 -17.41 -8.63
CA GLU A 53 -6.33 -17.43 -7.89
C GLU A 53 -7.56 -17.42 -8.82
N ASP A 54 -7.41 -17.06 -10.09
CA ASP A 54 -8.54 -16.93 -11.01
C ASP A 54 -8.99 -18.30 -11.59
N PRO A 55 -10.20 -18.79 -11.24
CA PRO A 55 -10.70 -20.10 -11.69
C PRO A 55 -10.95 -20.19 -13.20
N THR A 56 -10.94 -19.06 -13.92
CA THR A 56 -11.07 -19.06 -15.41
C THR A 56 -9.93 -19.83 -16.07
N PHE A 57 -8.74 -19.83 -15.46
CA PHE A 57 -7.54 -20.49 -16.00
C PHE A 57 -7.35 -21.95 -15.55
N GLY A 58 -8.30 -22.50 -14.80
CA GLY A 58 -8.32 -23.89 -14.33
C GLY A 58 -9.02 -24.04 -13.01
N ALA A 59 -9.68 -25.18 -12.79
CA ALA A 59 -10.45 -25.44 -11.58
C ALA A 59 -9.57 -25.52 -10.32
N THR A 60 -8.32 -25.94 -10.47
CA THR A 60 -7.36 -26.08 -9.37
C THR A 60 -6.13 -25.19 -9.61
N ARG A 61 -5.43 -24.85 -8.53
CA ARG A 61 -4.16 -24.11 -8.61
C ARG A 61 -3.13 -24.84 -9.47
N VAL A 62 -3.07 -26.17 -9.38
CA VAL A 62 -2.16 -27.02 -10.19
C VAL A 62 -2.44 -26.90 -11.68
N GLU A 63 -3.71 -26.85 -12.09
CA GLU A 63 -4.08 -26.66 -13.48
C GLU A 63 -3.67 -25.27 -13.98
N ARG A 64 -3.85 -24.22 -13.17
CA ARG A 64 -3.43 -22.87 -13.50
C ARG A 64 -1.92 -22.71 -13.63
N GLU A 65 -1.17 -23.33 -12.71
CA GLU A 65 0.30 -23.42 -12.79
C GLU A 65 0.76 -24.17 -14.05
N ARG A 66 0.08 -25.25 -14.40
CA ARG A 66 0.37 -26.00 -15.62
C ARG A 66 0.09 -25.16 -16.87
N LEU A 67 -1.04 -24.46 -16.92
CA LEU A 67 -1.36 -23.55 -18.01
C LEU A 67 -0.25 -22.51 -18.20
N LEU A 68 0.14 -21.84 -17.11
CA LEU A 68 1.20 -20.82 -17.08
C LEU A 68 2.52 -21.37 -17.64
N LYS A 69 2.92 -22.57 -17.22
CA LYS A 69 4.25 -23.15 -17.55
C LYS A 69 4.30 -23.80 -18.94
N THR A 70 3.19 -24.25 -19.51
CA THR A 70 3.22 -25.15 -20.69
C THR A 70 2.51 -24.64 -21.92
N GLN A 71 1.62 -23.63 -21.80
CA GLN A 71 0.76 -23.23 -22.92
C GLN A 71 1.26 -21.99 -23.68
N GLY A 72 2.37 -21.38 -23.23
CA GLY A 72 2.94 -20.21 -23.88
C GLY A 72 1.99 -19.02 -23.85
N ILE A 73 1.36 -18.78 -22.70
CA ILE A 73 0.46 -17.64 -22.51
C ILE A 73 1.23 -16.33 -22.39
N THR A 74 0.56 -15.26 -22.81
CA THR A 74 1.01 -13.88 -22.60
C THR A 74 0.05 -13.21 -21.63
N ILE A 75 0.60 -12.61 -20.55
CA ILE A 75 -0.16 -11.81 -19.59
C ILE A 75 0.19 -10.34 -19.80
N ARG A 76 -0.79 -9.56 -20.26
CA ARG A 76 -0.66 -8.10 -20.32
C ARG A 76 -1.08 -7.52 -19.00
N THR A 77 -0.19 -6.73 -18.38
CA THR A 77 -0.39 -6.17 -17.05
C THR A 77 -0.85 -4.72 -17.10
N THR A 78 -1.39 -4.24 -15.96
CA THR A 78 -1.80 -2.83 -15.79
C THR A 78 -0.64 -1.91 -15.42
N MET A 79 0.56 -2.45 -15.23
CA MET A 79 1.73 -1.68 -14.83
C MET A 79 2.03 -0.56 -15.82
N ASP A 80 2.20 0.65 -15.31
CA ASP A 80 2.83 1.74 -16.04
C ASP A 80 4.35 1.68 -15.79
N PRO A 81 5.19 1.41 -16.81
CA PRO A 81 6.62 1.25 -16.61
C PRO A 81 7.30 2.50 -16.02
N ALA A 82 6.87 3.70 -16.43
CA ALA A 82 7.44 4.94 -15.94
C ALA A 82 7.08 5.19 -14.46
N MET A 83 5.85 4.88 -14.09
CA MET A 83 5.39 4.94 -12.69
C MET A 83 6.09 3.87 -11.84
N GLN A 84 6.29 2.67 -12.37
CA GLN A 84 7.00 1.59 -11.67
C GLN A 84 8.46 1.97 -11.36
N ASP A 85 9.16 2.50 -12.35
CA ASP A 85 10.56 2.94 -12.20
C ASP A 85 10.65 4.15 -11.25
N ALA A 86 9.68 5.07 -11.29
CA ALA A 86 9.58 6.19 -10.36
C ALA A 86 9.34 5.72 -8.92
N ALA A 87 8.47 4.72 -8.72
CA ALA A 87 8.19 4.15 -7.41
C ALA A 87 9.45 3.52 -6.80
N TYR A 88 10.10 2.63 -7.55
CA TYR A 88 11.32 1.98 -7.10
C TYR A 88 12.44 3.00 -6.82
N SER A 89 12.61 3.99 -7.68
CA SER A 89 13.62 5.04 -7.49
C SER A 89 13.34 5.90 -6.25
N SER A 90 12.08 6.27 -6.01
CA SER A 90 11.71 7.06 -4.83
C SER A 90 11.99 6.32 -3.52
N LEU A 91 11.70 5.02 -3.48
CA LEU A 91 11.98 4.15 -2.35
C LEU A 91 13.50 4.01 -2.13
N THR A 92 14.23 3.52 -3.12
CA THR A 92 15.65 3.18 -3.00
C THR A 92 16.58 4.40 -2.87
N ASN A 93 16.15 5.57 -3.34
CA ASN A 93 16.87 6.83 -3.06
C ASN A 93 16.70 7.27 -1.60
N THR A 94 15.59 6.91 -0.96
CA THR A 94 15.32 7.23 0.45
C THR A 94 15.95 6.19 1.36
N ILE A 95 15.63 4.91 1.16
CA ILE A 95 16.19 3.78 1.91
C ILE A 95 16.80 2.81 0.89
N PRO A 96 18.12 2.84 0.66
CA PRO A 96 18.77 1.94 -0.28
C PRO A 96 18.51 0.46 0.04
N VAL A 97 18.54 -0.39 -0.98
CA VAL A 97 18.49 -1.85 -0.78
C VAL A 97 19.64 -2.27 0.12
N GLY A 98 19.32 -2.97 1.22
CA GLY A 98 20.33 -3.42 2.20
C GLY A 98 20.92 -2.29 3.06
N ASP A 99 20.22 -1.16 3.20
CA ASP A 99 20.65 -0.07 4.08
C ASP A 99 20.90 -0.58 5.50
N ALA A 100 21.94 -0.06 6.15
CA ALA A 100 22.38 -0.48 7.47
C ALA A 100 21.37 -0.20 8.59
N SER A 101 20.36 0.65 8.35
CA SER A 101 19.24 0.85 9.27
C SER A 101 18.38 -0.41 9.45
N GLY A 102 18.41 -1.33 8.49
CA GLY A 102 17.52 -2.50 8.44
C GLY A 102 16.07 -2.16 8.16
N LEU A 103 15.77 -0.90 7.80
CA LEU A 103 14.42 -0.46 7.47
C LEU A 103 14.06 -0.86 6.04
N ASN A 104 12.79 -1.18 5.89
CA ASN A 104 12.15 -1.44 4.61
C ASN A 104 11.14 -0.34 4.30
N ASP A 105 10.89 -0.15 3.03
CA ASP A 105 9.81 0.68 2.54
C ASP A 105 9.06 -0.01 1.40
N ALA A 106 7.80 0.38 1.23
CA ALA A 106 6.92 -0.15 0.19
C ALA A 106 5.97 0.93 -0.31
N LEU A 107 5.67 0.89 -1.60
CA LEU A 107 4.77 1.83 -2.26
C LEU A 107 3.90 1.10 -3.29
N VAL A 108 2.61 1.45 -3.30
CA VAL A 108 1.68 1.01 -4.34
C VAL A 108 0.84 2.19 -4.82
N SER A 109 0.57 2.22 -6.12
CA SER A 109 -0.33 3.20 -6.73
C SER A 109 -1.44 2.56 -7.54
N LEU A 110 -2.64 3.14 -7.42
CA LEU A 110 -3.86 2.72 -8.10
C LEU A 110 -4.45 3.86 -8.95
N ASP A 111 -5.08 3.50 -10.05
CA ASP A 111 -6.11 4.33 -10.67
C ASP A 111 -7.42 4.16 -9.87
N PRO A 112 -7.94 5.20 -9.21
CA PRO A 112 -9.12 5.08 -8.37
C PRO A 112 -10.41 4.72 -9.14
N ARG A 113 -10.46 5.03 -10.45
CA ARG A 113 -11.65 4.83 -11.29
C ARG A 113 -11.78 3.42 -11.83
N SER A 114 -10.69 2.66 -11.85
CA SER A 114 -10.67 1.30 -12.41
C SER A 114 -10.12 0.23 -11.48
N GLY A 115 -9.43 0.62 -10.39
CA GLY A 115 -8.72 -0.30 -9.53
C GLY A 115 -7.41 -0.84 -10.12
N ARG A 116 -6.98 -0.36 -11.30
CA ARG A 116 -5.74 -0.81 -11.93
C ARG A 116 -4.55 -0.47 -11.03
N VAL A 117 -3.75 -1.48 -10.70
CA VAL A 117 -2.48 -1.29 -10.02
C VAL A 117 -1.47 -0.78 -11.04
N LEU A 118 -1.00 0.45 -10.87
CA LEU A 118 -0.12 1.13 -11.81
C LEU A 118 1.36 0.95 -11.47
N SER A 119 1.67 0.87 -10.18
CA SER A 119 3.01 0.55 -9.67
C SER A 119 2.92 -0.16 -8.33
N MET A 120 3.92 -1.01 -8.05
CA MET A 120 4.08 -1.74 -6.80
C MET A 120 5.57 -2.04 -6.60
N ALA A 121 6.18 -1.47 -5.59
CA ALA A 121 7.62 -1.59 -5.36
C ALA A 121 7.97 -1.59 -3.87
N GLN A 122 9.14 -2.12 -3.55
CA GLN A 122 9.78 -2.07 -2.21
C GLN A 122 11.30 -2.10 -2.35
N ASN A 123 12.03 -1.72 -1.30
CA ASN A 123 13.50 -1.60 -1.28
C ASN A 123 14.23 -2.91 -0.94
N THR A 124 13.67 -4.06 -1.28
CA THR A 124 14.30 -5.35 -1.05
C THR A 124 14.58 -6.07 -2.36
N THR A 125 15.52 -7.01 -2.36
CA THR A 125 15.73 -7.92 -3.48
C THR A 125 14.75 -9.08 -3.40
N TYR A 126 14.10 -9.40 -4.52
CA TYR A 126 13.17 -10.52 -4.62
C TYR A 126 13.94 -11.82 -4.77
N GLY A 127 13.75 -12.75 -3.83
CA GLY A 127 14.42 -14.06 -3.87
C GLY A 127 14.41 -14.78 -2.52
N ILE A 128 15.20 -15.84 -2.43
CA ILE A 128 15.28 -16.75 -1.25
C ILE A 128 16.67 -16.79 -0.62
N GLU A 129 17.63 -16.05 -1.18
CA GLU A 129 18.98 -16.00 -0.66
C GLU A 129 19.08 -15.06 0.56
N ALA A 130 20.20 -15.10 1.26
CA ALA A 130 20.40 -14.26 2.44
C ALA A 130 20.31 -12.76 2.08
N GLY A 131 19.42 -12.05 2.74
CA GLY A 131 19.15 -10.62 2.47
C GLY A 131 18.09 -10.38 1.39
N GLU A 132 17.51 -11.44 0.83
CA GLU A 132 16.40 -11.39 -0.11
C GLU A 132 15.09 -11.77 0.59
N THR A 133 13.95 -11.40 -0.01
CA THR A 133 12.63 -11.85 0.45
C THR A 133 11.66 -12.00 -0.71
N MET A 134 10.79 -13.00 -0.62
CA MET A 134 9.62 -13.14 -1.49
C MET A 134 8.37 -12.48 -0.91
N SER A 135 8.45 -11.97 0.33
CA SER A 135 7.33 -11.26 0.96
C SER A 135 7.04 -9.96 0.23
N ASN A 136 5.86 -9.86 -0.35
CA ASN A 136 5.41 -8.65 -1.05
C ASN A 136 4.79 -7.67 -0.04
N TYR A 137 5.61 -6.78 0.51
CA TYR A 137 5.17 -5.85 1.54
C TYR A 137 4.07 -4.90 1.07
N SER A 138 4.04 -4.57 -0.23
CA SER A 138 2.99 -3.73 -0.81
C SER A 138 1.63 -4.43 -0.87
N ALA A 139 1.60 -5.73 -1.18
CA ALA A 139 0.37 -6.49 -1.37
C ALA A 139 -0.08 -7.21 -0.09
N ASP A 140 0.85 -7.90 0.58
CA ASP A 140 0.57 -8.85 1.66
C ASP A 140 1.07 -8.36 3.03
N GLY A 141 1.64 -7.16 3.09
CA GLY A 141 2.13 -6.58 4.33
C GLY A 141 1.03 -6.49 5.38
N ASN A 142 1.36 -6.90 6.62
CA ASN A 142 0.45 -6.85 7.76
C ASN A 142 1.01 -5.88 8.79
N PHE A 143 0.88 -4.58 8.50
CA PHE A 143 1.49 -3.51 9.26
C PHE A 143 0.45 -2.66 9.96
N GLN A 144 0.63 -2.36 11.25
CA GLN A 144 -0.27 -1.46 11.95
C GLN A 144 -0.34 -0.11 11.23
N VAL A 145 -1.57 0.32 10.92
CA VAL A 145 -1.80 1.48 10.06
C VAL A 145 -1.66 2.82 10.78
N GLY A 146 -1.61 2.78 12.11
CA GLY A 146 -1.54 3.99 12.91
C GLY A 146 -2.65 4.98 12.57
N SER A 147 -2.35 6.24 12.64
CA SER A 147 -3.33 7.32 12.41
C SER A 147 -3.96 7.37 11.02
N THR A 148 -3.58 6.52 10.06
CA THR A 148 -4.33 6.41 8.81
C THR A 148 -5.71 5.79 9.02
N PHE A 149 -5.90 4.96 10.08
CA PHE A 149 -7.19 4.41 10.48
C PHE A 149 -8.23 5.48 10.81
N LYS A 150 -7.81 6.67 11.20
CA LYS A 150 -8.70 7.79 11.53
C LYS A 150 -9.63 8.19 10.39
N VAL A 151 -9.33 7.78 9.15
CA VAL A 151 -10.20 8.00 7.99
C VAL A 151 -11.58 7.34 8.19
N PHE A 152 -11.65 6.17 8.84
CA PHE A 152 -12.92 5.49 9.09
C PHE A 152 -13.79 6.24 10.11
N THR A 153 -13.19 6.86 11.12
CA THR A 153 -13.91 7.78 12.01
C THR A 153 -14.45 9.00 11.26
N LEU A 154 -13.70 9.54 10.28
CA LEU A 154 -14.18 10.65 9.44
C LEU A 154 -15.36 10.23 8.56
N LEU A 155 -15.32 9.05 7.98
CA LEU A 155 -16.41 8.52 7.17
C LEU A 155 -17.69 8.38 7.99
N GLU A 156 -17.61 7.79 9.19
CA GLU A 156 -18.77 7.66 10.07
C GLU A 156 -19.26 9.02 10.58
N TRP A 157 -18.33 9.94 10.89
CA TRP A 157 -18.64 11.33 11.27
C TRP A 157 -19.54 12.03 10.26
N PHE A 158 -19.19 11.93 8.99
CA PHE A 158 -19.97 12.53 7.91
C PHE A 158 -21.27 11.77 7.61
N LYS A 159 -21.25 10.44 7.74
CA LYS A 159 -22.42 9.58 7.56
C LYS A 159 -23.51 9.89 8.58
N GLU A 160 -23.17 10.24 9.81
CA GLU A 160 -24.09 10.70 10.84
C GLU A 160 -24.46 12.19 10.74
N GLY A 161 -24.00 12.88 9.71
CA GLY A 161 -24.40 14.27 9.40
C GLY A 161 -23.60 15.35 10.11
N HIS A 162 -22.51 15.00 10.74
CA HIS A 162 -21.61 15.97 11.37
C HIS A 162 -20.83 16.80 10.36
N SER A 163 -20.29 17.95 10.80
CA SER A 163 -19.55 18.90 9.94
C SER A 163 -18.05 18.85 10.19
N ALA A 164 -17.27 19.14 9.12
CA ALA A 164 -15.81 19.34 9.19
C ALA A 164 -15.41 20.52 10.11
N TYR A 165 -16.31 21.48 10.30
CA TYR A 165 -16.08 22.68 11.11
C TYR A 165 -16.60 22.56 12.53
N GLU A 166 -17.24 21.43 12.89
CA GLU A 166 -17.62 21.21 14.26
C GLU A 166 -16.42 21.22 15.19
N THR A 167 -16.67 21.70 16.42
CA THR A 167 -15.65 21.72 17.48
C THR A 167 -15.61 20.36 18.17
N VAL A 168 -14.43 19.80 18.24
CA VAL A 168 -14.10 18.57 18.96
C VAL A 168 -13.15 18.86 20.11
N GLY A 169 -13.34 18.15 21.23
CA GLY A 169 -12.48 18.30 22.42
C GLY A 169 -11.23 17.44 22.31
N SER A 170 -10.10 17.99 22.75
CA SER A 170 -8.86 17.22 22.92
C SER A 170 -8.29 17.33 24.34
N ALA A 171 -9.10 17.81 25.30
CA ALA A 171 -8.72 17.88 26.71
C ALA A 171 -9.01 16.60 27.49
N ASN A 172 -9.95 15.77 27.02
CA ASN A 172 -10.30 14.52 27.70
C ASN A 172 -9.27 13.45 27.36
N THR A 173 -8.59 12.97 28.37
CA THR A 173 -7.57 11.91 28.24
C THR A 173 -8.05 10.56 28.74
N PHE A 174 -9.23 10.49 29.36
CA PHE A 174 -9.77 9.24 29.89
C PHE A 174 -11.25 9.07 29.52
N TYR A 175 -11.58 7.91 28.99
CA TYR A 175 -12.93 7.49 28.66
C TYR A 175 -13.33 6.31 29.55
N PRO A 176 -14.33 6.46 30.46
CA PRO A 176 -14.74 5.38 31.34
C PRO A 176 -15.44 4.25 30.59
N ASN A 177 -15.63 3.12 31.26
CA ASN A 177 -16.46 2.04 30.79
C ASN A 177 -17.85 2.57 30.38
N GLY A 178 -18.33 2.17 29.18
CA GLY A 178 -19.63 2.61 28.65
C GLY A 178 -19.59 3.98 27.95
N ALA A 179 -18.44 4.60 27.77
CA ALA A 179 -18.30 5.87 27.05
C ALA A 179 -18.61 5.75 25.56
N PHE A 180 -18.38 4.58 24.96
CA PHE A 180 -18.66 4.28 23.56
C PHE A 180 -19.97 3.53 23.41
N LYS A 181 -20.66 3.73 22.28
CA LYS A 181 -21.96 3.13 22.02
C LYS A 181 -21.98 2.44 20.67
N CYS A 182 -22.64 1.27 20.62
CA CYS A 182 -22.98 0.55 19.40
C CYS A 182 -24.51 0.38 19.35
N ASP A 183 -25.13 0.80 18.26
CA ASP A 183 -26.60 0.81 18.13
C ASP A 183 -27.32 1.53 19.30
N GLY A 184 -26.72 2.63 19.77
CA GLY A 184 -27.23 3.43 20.90
C GLY A 184 -27.02 2.79 22.28
N ARG A 185 -26.42 1.59 22.36
CA ARG A 185 -26.16 0.88 23.63
C ARG A 185 -24.68 1.05 24.01
N SER A 186 -24.46 1.36 25.30
CA SER A 186 -23.09 1.41 25.82
C SER A 186 -22.42 0.04 25.72
N ILE A 187 -21.22 0.02 25.20
CA ILE A 187 -20.39 -1.19 25.16
C ILE A 187 -19.45 -1.23 26.37
N THR A 188 -19.08 -2.44 26.78
CA THR A 188 -18.13 -2.64 27.86
C THR A 188 -16.72 -2.47 27.33
N THR A 189 -16.05 -1.41 27.78
CA THR A 189 -14.61 -1.20 27.60
C THR A 189 -13.99 -1.02 28.97
N GLU A 190 -12.81 -1.51 29.23
CA GLU A 190 -12.16 -1.42 30.55
C GLU A 190 -11.80 0.01 31.00
N GLY A 191 -12.30 1.01 30.28
CA GLY A 191 -11.81 2.39 30.38
C GLY A 191 -10.56 2.59 29.50
N TYR A 192 -10.49 3.72 28.82
CA TYR A 192 -9.43 3.97 27.86
C TYR A 192 -8.68 5.27 28.18
N GLN A 193 -7.37 5.15 28.38
CA GLN A 193 -6.48 6.30 28.53
C GLN A 193 -5.92 6.68 27.16
N VAL A 194 -6.18 7.91 26.73
CA VAL A 194 -5.69 8.43 25.45
C VAL A 194 -4.45 9.29 25.70
N ASN A 195 -3.37 8.99 25.00
CA ASN A 195 -2.18 9.82 24.96
C ASN A 195 -2.04 10.48 23.57
N ASP A 196 -1.54 11.70 23.54
CA ASP A 196 -1.19 12.40 22.31
C ASP A 196 0.30 12.67 22.26
N LEU A 197 0.96 12.18 21.21
CA LEU A 197 2.39 12.37 20.99
C LEU A 197 2.78 13.86 20.92
N ALA A 198 1.86 14.71 20.45
CA ALA A 198 2.14 16.14 20.27
C ALA A 198 1.71 17.04 21.44
N GLY A 199 1.14 16.48 22.52
CA GLY A 199 0.72 17.22 23.71
C GLY A 199 -0.33 18.32 23.44
N LYS A 200 -1.08 18.22 22.34
CA LYS A 200 -2.03 19.25 21.90
C LYS A 200 -3.35 19.11 22.64
N THR A 201 -3.69 20.09 23.44
CA THR A 201 -4.90 20.13 24.26
C THR A 201 -5.80 21.30 23.88
N GLY A 202 -7.10 21.19 24.23
CA GLY A 202 -8.10 22.24 24.03
C GLY A 202 -9.21 21.83 23.06
N THR A 203 -9.85 22.82 22.46
CA THR A 203 -10.89 22.62 21.45
C THR A 203 -10.38 23.03 20.09
N MET A 204 -10.75 22.28 19.05
CA MET A 204 -10.38 22.54 17.68
C MET A 204 -11.48 22.06 16.73
N ASN A 205 -11.49 22.53 15.49
CA ASN A 205 -12.38 21.97 14.49
C ASN A 205 -11.79 20.65 13.92
N VAL A 206 -12.62 19.86 13.24
CA VAL A 206 -12.22 18.54 12.70
C VAL A 206 -11.11 18.66 11.65
N VAL A 207 -11.08 19.75 10.84
CA VAL A 207 -9.99 20.01 9.87
C VAL A 207 -8.65 20.06 10.57
N ARG A 208 -8.54 20.84 11.65
CA ARG A 208 -7.30 20.95 12.44
C ARG A 208 -6.96 19.65 13.14
N ALA A 209 -7.95 18.99 13.76
CA ALA A 209 -7.77 17.71 14.43
C ALA A 209 -7.18 16.64 13.48
N THR A 210 -7.66 16.62 12.22
CA THR A 210 -7.19 15.71 11.18
C THR A 210 -5.78 16.06 10.71
N GLY A 211 -5.55 17.32 10.36
CA GLY A 211 -4.24 17.75 9.86
C GLY A 211 -3.11 17.61 10.88
N GLN A 212 -3.42 17.82 12.16
CA GLN A 212 -2.48 17.61 13.26
C GLN A 212 -2.56 16.21 13.86
N SER A 213 -3.44 15.35 13.34
CA SER A 213 -3.61 13.95 13.75
C SER A 213 -3.84 13.74 15.26
N VAL A 214 -4.61 14.62 15.92
CA VAL A 214 -4.77 14.68 17.39
C VAL A 214 -5.56 13.48 17.91
N ASN A 215 -4.93 12.60 18.66
CA ASN A 215 -5.52 11.35 19.16
C ASN A 215 -6.79 11.59 20.01
N GLN A 216 -6.72 12.50 21.00
CA GLN A 216 -7.85 12.80 21.88
C GLN A 216 -9.06 13.32 21.11
N ALA A 217 -8.85 14.12 20.06
CA ALA A 217 -9.94 14.64 19.25
C ALA A 217 -10.64 13.51 18.48
N PHE A 218 -9.91 12.55 17.94
CA PHE A 218 -10.50 11.41 17.24
C PHE A 218 -11.22 10.44 18.16
N VAL A 219 -10.70 10.18 19.36
CA VAL A 219 -11.42 9.37 20.35
C VAL A 219 -12.67 10.12 20.86
N ASN A 220 -12.62 11.47 20.96
CA ASN A 220 -13.81 12.28 21.24
C ASN A 220 -14.85 12.17 20.12
N MET A 221 -14.44 12.22 18.85
CA MET A 221 -15.34 12.01 17.71
C MET A 221 -15.96 10.61 17.76
N ALA A 222 -15.16 9.58 17.96
CA ALA A 222 -15.61 8.19 18.05
C ALA A 222 -16.60 7.94 19.20
N SER A 223 -16.51 8.70 20.30
CA SER A 223 -17.48 8.63 21.39
C SER A 223 -18.81 9.34 21.10
N ARG A 224 -18.92 10.08 20.00
CA ARG A 224 -20.09 10.86 19.58
C ARG A 224 -20.86 10.25 18.42
N VAL A 225 -20.27 9.26 17.74
CA VAL A 225 -20.88 8.50 16.63
C VAL A 225 -21.13 7.06 17.05
N ASP A 226 -21.79 6.27 16.20
CA ASP A 226 -21.87 4.82 16.43
C ASP A 226 -20.49 4.18 16.31
N PHE A 227 -19.99 3.75 17.44
CA PHE A 227 -18.60 3.28 17.57
C PHE A 227 -18.34 2.01 16.77
N CYS A 228 -19.28 1.06 16.73
CA CYS A 228 -19.16 -0.18 15.98
C CYS A 228 -19.20 0.07 14.47
N SER A 229 -20.01 1.00 14.01
CA SER A 229 -20.11 1.36 12.59
C SER A 229 -18.80 1.87 11.98
N ILE A 230 -17.88 2.39 12.81
CA ILE A 230 -16.51 2.75 12.34
C ILE A 230 -15.78 1.49 11.83
N PHE A 231 -15.89 0.38 12.58
CA PHE A 231 -15.21 -0.87 12.25
C PHE A 231 -15.93 -1.64 11.15
N ASP A 232 -17.27 -1.59 11.12
CA ASP A 232 -18.05 -2.13 10.00
C ASP A 232 -17.72 -1.41 8.69
N THR A 233 -17.50 -0.09 8.73
CA THR A 233 -17.07 0.69 7.58
C THR A 233 -15.67 0.28 7.14
N ALA A 234 -14.74 0.05 8.06
CA ALA A 234 -13.40 -0.46 7.75
C ALA A 234 -13.47 -1.86 7.10
N TYR A 235 -14.27 -2.77 7.67
CA TYR A 235 -14.49 -4.10 7.14
C TYR A 235 -15.06 -4.09 5.72
N ASN A 236 -16.09 -3.29 5.48
CA ASN A 236 -16.74 -3.17 4.18
C ASN A 236 -15.78 -2.59 3.10
N LEU A 237 -14.74 -1.87 3.52
CA LEU A 237 -13.67 -1.35 2.66
C LEU A 237 -12.47 -2.30 2.55
N GLY A 238 -12.55 -3.51 3.14
CA GLY A 238 -11.54 -4.56 3.02
C GLY A 238 -10.45 -4.55 4.09
N ILE A 239 -10.65 -3.81 5.19
CA ILE A 239 -9.75 -3.88 6.35
C ILE A 239 -10.33 -4.88 7.34
N THR A 240 -9.62 -5.99 7.55
CA THR A 240 -10.07 -7.09 8.39
C THR A 240 -9.05 -7.41 9.49
N GLU A 241 -9.50 -8.02 10.56
CA GLU A 241 -8.69 -8.66 11.59
C GLU A 241 -8.99 -10.16 11.53
N ASP A 242 -8.03 -10.97 11.12
CA ASP A 242 -8.20 -12.42 10.89
C ASP A 242 -9.39 -12.78 9.97
N GLY A 243 -9.70 -11.91 9.00
CA GLY A 243 -10.82 -12.09 8.07
C GLY A 243 -12.18 -11.61 8.59
N GLU A 244 -12.25 -11.15 9.84
CA GLU A 244 -13.46 -10.67 10.49
C GLU A 244 -13.46 -9.14 10.63
N VAL A 245 -14.57 -8.57 11.08
CA VAL A 245 -14.67 -7.15 11.45
C VAL A 245 -13.64 -6.84 12.53
N PRO A 246 -12.81 -5.80 12.38
CA PRO A 246 -11.85 -5.44 13.42
C PRO A 246 -12.56 -5.18 14.76
N SER A 247 -11.97 -5.68 15.83
CA SER A 247 -12.55 -5.60 17.15
C SER A 247 -12.81 -4.14 17.59
N PRO A 248 -13.98 -3.81 18.15
CA PRO A 248 -14.34 -2.44 18.52
C PRO A 248 -13.65 -2.02 19.83
N TYR A 249 -12.31 -1.97 19.82
CA TYR A 249 -11.51 -1.44 20.91
C TYR A 249 -11.10 0.00 20.64
N PRO A 250 -11.11 0.88 21.66
CA PRO A 250 -10.75 2.29 21.47
C PRO A 250 -9.36 2.53 20.91
N ALA A 251 -8.38 1.65 21.20
CA ALA A 251 -7.05 1.71 20.61
C ALA A 251 -7.05 1.56 19.07
N ASN A 252 -8.00 0.78 18.54
CA ASN A 252 -8.12 0.54 17.09
C ASN A 252 -8.54 1.80 16.32
N ILE A 253 -9.18 2.79 16.97
CA ILE A 253 -9.44 4.12 16.40
C ILE A 253 -8.12 4.84 16.02
N LEU A 254 -7.05 4.54 16.74
CA LEU A 254 -5.74 5.14 16.53
C LEU A 254 -4.84 4.30 15.63
N GLY A 255 -5.34 3.12 15.17
CA GLY A 255 -4.71 2.29 14.16
C GLY A 255 -3.82 1.17 14.68
N SER A 256 -4.23 0.50 15.78
CA SER A 256 -3.64 -0.78 16.18
C SER A 256 -4.00 -1.93 15.22
N VAL A 257 -4.99 -1.72 14.35
CA VAL A 257 -5.35 -2.64 13.25
C VAL A 257 -4.24 -2.61 12.19
N SER A 258 -3.97 -3.76 11.60
CA SER A 258 -2.97 -3.91 10.53
C SER A 258 -3.62 -3.99 9.15
N ALA A 259 -2.90 -3.51 8.14
CA ALA A 259 -3.26 -3.64 6.73
C ALA A 259 -2.01 -3.57 5.84
N SER A 260 -2.16 -3.94 4.58
CA SER A 260 -1.14 -3.72 3.56
C SER A 260 -1.26 -2.32 2.93
N PRO A 261 -0.18 -1.81 2.31
CA PRO A 261 -0.24 -0.60 1.49
C PRO A 261 -1.32 -0.66 0.41
N LEU A 262 -1.53 -1.82 -0.22
CA LEU A 262 -2.56 -2.03 -1.24
C LEU A 262 -3.98 -1.88 -0.66
N GLN A 263 -4.24 -2.46 0.51
CA GLN A 263 -5.53 -2.32 1.19
C GLN A 263 -5.81 -0.85 1.54
N MET A 264 -4.83 -0.15 2.11
CA MET A 264 -4.98 1.29 2.42
C MET A 264 -5.14 2.14 1.16
N ALA A 265 -4.41 1.83 0.08
CA ALA A 265 -4.60 2.51 -1.21
C ALA A 265 -6.02 2.28 -1.75
N SER A 266 -6.58 1.06 -1.64
CA SER A 266 -7.95 0.72 -2.06
C SER A 266 -9.02 1.49 -1.26
N VAL A 267 -8.82 1.66 0.06
CA VAL A 267 -9.69 2.50 0.90
C VAL A 267 -9.70 3.95 0.42
N PHE A 268 -8.52 4.52 0.19
CA PHE A 268 -8.42 5.91 -0.27
C PHE A 268 -8.88 6.06 -1.72
N ALA A 269 -8.77 5.01 -2.56
CA ALA A 269 -9.33 4.99 -3.91
C ALA A 269 -10.86 5.07 -3.90
N ALA A 270 -11.53 4.40 -2.97
CA ALA A 270 -12.97 4.53 -2.81
C ALA A 270 -13.39 5.98 -2.46
N ILE A 271 -12.61 6.66 -1.62
CA ILE A 271 -12.87 8.07 -1.27
C ILE A 271 -12.61 8.97 -2.49
N ALA A 272 -11.51 8.77 -3.21
CA ALA A 272 -11.16 9.53 -4.41
C ALA A 272 -12.16 9.34 -5.57
N ASN A 273 -12.83 8.20 -5.62
CA ASN A 273 -13.81 7.83 -6.64
C ASN A 273 -15.27 7.99 -6.16
N SER A 274 -15.54 9.00 -5.34
CA SER A 274 -16.87 9.33 -4.85
C SER A 274 -17.62 8.15 -4.24
N GLY A 275 -16.92 7.29 -3.51
CA GLY A 275 -17.48 6.15 -2.78
C GLY A 275 -17.54 4.83 -3.56
N GLN A 276 -17.11 4.83 -4.82
CA GLN A 276 -17.00 3.61 -5.62
C GLN A 276 -15.66 2.95 -5.35
N GLN A 277 -15.65 1.76 -4.78
CA GLN A 277 -14.46 0.93 -4.63
C GLN A 277 -14.36 -0.06 -5.77
N CYS A 278 -13.23 -0.01 -6.48
CA CYS A 278 -12.91 -0.97 -7.53
C CYS A 278 -11.96 -2.05 -6.98
N THR A 279 -12.19 -3.29 -7.35
CA THR A 279 -11.28 -4.40 -7.02
C THR A 279 -9.89 -4.14 -7.61
N PRO A 280 -8.81 -4.15 -6.80
CA PRO A 280 -7.46 -3.97 -7.33
C PRO A 280 -7.11 -5.06 -8.35
N GLN A 281 -6.67 -4.65 -9.54
CA GLN A 281 -6.29 -5.57 -10.61
C GLN A 281 -4.93 -5.20 -11.21
N SER A 282 -4.10 -6.22 -11.46
CA SER A 282 -2.78 -6.07 -12.09
C SER A 282 -2.72 -6.64 -13.51
N ILE A 283 -3.80 -7.30 -13.98
CA ILE A 283 -3.88 -7.94 -15.29
C ILE A 283 -4.91 -7.21 -16.16
N GLU A 284 -4.53 -6.86 -17.40
CA GLU A 284 -5.43 -6.35 -18.42
C GLU A 284 -6.05 -7.48 -19.25
N SER A 285 -5.21 -8.41 -19.74
CA SER A 285 -5.65 -9.53 -20.56
C SER A 285 -4.66 -10.69 -20.48
N VAL A 286 -5.17 -11.86 -20.77
CA VAL A 286 -4.40 -13.09 -20.94
C VAL A 286 -4.71 -13.69 -22.31
N THR A 287 -3.68 -13.99 -23.10
CA THR A 287 -3.81 -14.63 -24.42
C THR A 287 -3.00 -15.93 -24.47
N ASP A 288 -3.37 -16.85 -25.36
CA ASP A 288 -2.59 -18.04 -25.66
C ASP A 288 -1.46 -17.73 -26.65
N ARG A 289 -0.69 -18.77 -27.03
CA ARG A 289 0.41 -18.67 -27.99
C ARG A 289 -0.03 -18.25 -29.41
N ASP A 290 -1.30 -18.47 -29.75
CA ASP A 290 -1.90 -18.14 -31.05
C ASP A 290 -2.62 -16.78 -31.00
N GLU A 291 -2.35 -15.99 -29.93
CA GLU A 291 -2.96 -14.67 -29.67
C GLU A 291 -4.47 -14.69 -29.43
N ASN A 292 -5.07 -15.85 -29.21
CA ASN A 292 -6.49 -15.90 -28.83
C ASN A 292 -6.65 -15.40 -27.39
N VAL A 293 -7.62 -14.52 -27.17
CA VAL A 293 -7.93 -13.97 -25.85
C VAL A 293 -8.58 -15.05 -24.98
N LEU A 294 -7.92 -15.42 -23.89
CA LEU A 294 -8.43 -16.31 -22.85
C LEU A 294 -9.32 -15.55 -21.87
N LYS A 295 -8.89 -14.33 -21.49
CA LYS A 295 -9.67 -13.44 -20.63
C LYS A 295 -9.23 -11.99 -20.82
N GLU A 296 -10.21 -11.08 -20.80
CA GLU A 296 -10.03 -9.65 -20.61
C GLU A 296 -10.57 -9.26 -19.22
N PHE A 297 -9.89 -8.37 -18.54
CA PHE A 297 -10.29 -7.86 -17.23
C PHE A 297 -10.85 -6.45 -17.40
N SER A 298 -11.98 -6.20 -16.78
CA SER A 298 -12.60 -4.88 -16.70
C SER A 298 -12.72 -4.42 -15.27
N ALA A 299 -12.89 -3.12 -15.07
CA ALA A 299 -13.12 -2.57 -13.75
C ALA A 299 -14.35 -3.22 -13.10
N ASP A 300 -14.17 -3.72 -11.88
CA ASP A 300 -15.23 -4.26 -11.03
C ASP A 300 -15.36 -3.33 -9.83
N CYS A 301 -16.29 -2.38 -9.92
CA CYS A 301 -16.48 -1.32 -8.93
C CYS A 301 -17.88 -1.40 -8.33
N LYS A 302 -17.96 -1.16 -7.03
CA LYS A 302 -19.23 -1.11 -6.27
C LYS A 302 -19.25 0.12 -5.36
N GLU A 303 -20.43 0.70 -5.15
CA GLU A 303 -20.61 1.72 -4.14
C GLU A 303 -20.51 1.10 -2.74
N VAL A 304 -19.56 1.58 -1.93
CA VAL A 304 -19.32 1.14 -0.55
C VAL A 304 -19.48 2.29 0.45
N ILE A 305 -19.39 3.52 -0.06
CA ILE A 305 -19.60 4.77 0.68
C ILE A 305 -20.52 5.63 -0.16
N SER A 306 -21.47 6.37 0.46
CA SER A 306 -22.28 7.31 -0.32
C SER A 306 -21.40 8.43 -0.90
N PRO A 307 -21.69 8.93 -2.11
CA PRO A 307 -20.91 10.00 -2.73
C PRO A 307 -20.77 11.25 -1.86
N ASP A 308 -21.81 11.62 -1.12
CA ASP A 308 -21.80 12.76 -0.21
C ASP A 308 -20.74 12.60 0.90
N VAL A 309 -20.69 11.43 1.53
CA VAL A 309 -19.72 11.11 2.59
C VAL A 309 -18.31 11.05 2.04
N ALA A 310 -18.09 10.38 0.91
CA ALA A 310 -16.78 10.28 0.26
C ALA A 310 -16.23 11.66 -0.12
N ASN A 311 -17.04 12.49 -0.79
CA ASN A 311 -16.64 13.83 -1.23
C ASN A 311 -16.36 14.78 -0.06
N LYS A 312 -17.15 14.72 1.02
CA LYS A 312 -16.88 15.48 2.25
C LYS A 312 -15.56 15.04 2.90
N THR A 313 -15.28 13.75 2.91
CA THR A 313 -14.03 13.22 3.44
C THR A 313 -12.83 13.65 2.58
N ALA A 314 -12.93 13.56 1.25
CA ALA A 314 -11.91 14.03 0.32
C ALA A 314 -11.61 15.53 0.51
N ALA A 315 -12.65 16.36 0.57
CA ALA A 315 -12.52 17.81 0.79
C ALA A 315 -11.87 18.13 2.16
N LEU A 316 -12.22 17.40 3.22
CA LEU A 316 -11.62 17.57 4.54
C LEU A 316 -10.15 17.17 4.54
N LEU A 317 -9.79 16.03 3.95
CA LEU A 317 -8.40 15.57 3.85
C LEU A 317 -7.56 16.54 3.04
N THR A 318 -8.11 17.10 1.94
CA THR A 318 -7.45 18.13 1.13
C THR A 318 -7.20 19.41 1.93
N ALA A 319 -8.23 19.91 2.63
CA ALA A 319 -8.10 21.10 3.46
C ALA A 319 -7.08 20.89 4.60
N SER A 320 -7.09 19.72 5.21
CA SER A 320 -6.16 19.35 6.29
C SER A 320 -4.72 19.27 5.79
N ALA A 321 -4.47 18.57 4.69
CA ALA A 321 -3.14 18.46 4.09
C ALA A 321 -2.64 19.84 3.62
N GLY A 322 -3.48 20.61 2.96
CA GLY A 322 -3.14 21.96 2.48
C GLY A 322 -2.72 22.93 3.59
N GLN A 323 -3.32 22.80 4.79
CA GLN A 323 -3.07 23.72 5.91
C GLN A 323 -1.95 23.22 6.85
N TYR A 324 -1.83 21.91 7.07
CA TYR A 324 -1.02 21.36 8.17
C TYR A 324 0.14 20.50 7.73
N TYR A 325 0.14 19.96 6.51
CA TYR A 325 1.32 19.27 5.98
C TYR A 325 2.27 20.32 5.44
N THR A 326 3.40 20.52 6.14
CA THR A 326 4.36 21.57 5.79
C THR A 326 5.54 21.04 5.01
N SER A 327 5.88 19.78 5.18
CA SER A 327 7.01 19.11 4.54
C SER A 327 6.60 18.35 3.28
N THR A 328 5.39 17.80 3.25
CA THR A 328 4.84 17.10 2.08
C THR A 328 4.20 18.11 1.12
N ARG A 329 4.81 18.31 -0.05
CA ARG A 329 4.31 19.22 -1.11
C ARG A 329 4.56 18.60 -2.48
N LEU A 330 3.59 18.73 -3.39
CA LEU A 330 3.78 18.37 -4.78
C LEU A 330 4.49 19.50 -5.52
N GLY A 331 5.40 19.16 -6.44
CA GLY A 331 6.32 20.10 -7.05
C GLY A 331 5.67 21.23 -7.85
N ASP A 332 4.46 21.02 -8.37
CA ASP A 332 3.67 22.02 -9.09
C ASP A 332 2.62 22.74 -8.20
N GLY A 333 2.60 22.42 -6.91
CA GLY A 333 1.69 23.04 -5.93
C GLY A 333 0.23 22.59 -6.03
N ARG A 334 -0.08 21.53 -6.83
CA ARG A 334 -1.46 21.02 -6.92
C ARG A 334 -1.98 20.52 -5.59
N PRO A 335 -3.30 20.63 -5.32
CA PRO A 335 -3.91 20.09 -4.12
C PRO A 335 -3.89 18.57 -4.13
N PHE A 336 -3.84 17.99 -2.94
CA PHE A 336 -3.96 16.55 -2.73
C PHE A 336 -4.66 16.27 -1.40
N ALA A 337 -5.34 15.14 -1.32
CA ALA A 337 -5.89 14.63 -0.08
C ALA A 337 -4.93 13.59 0.50
N ALA A 338 -4.68 13.63 1.81
CA ALA A 338 -3.81 12.63 2.44
C ALA A 338 -4.05 12.49 3.93
N LYS A 339 -3.64 11.32 4.46
CA LYS A 339 -3.54 11.08 5.90
C LYS A 339 -2.23 10.34 6.20
N SER A 340 -1.45 10.88 7.11
CA SER A 340 -0.25 10.25 7.65
C SER A 340 -0.61 9.29 8.79
N GLY A 341 0.19 8.24 8.94
CA GLY A 341 0.17 7.30 10.06
C GLY A 341 1.54 7.22 10.71
N THR A 342 1.55 7.06 12.02
CA THR A 342 2.74 6.72 12.81
C THR A 342 2.23 5.95 14.01
N THR A 343 2.80 4.77 14.26
CA THR A 343 2.48 3.93 15.41
C THR A 343 3.37 4.26 16.59
N ASP A 344 3.06 3.72 17.76
CA ASP A 344 3.91 3.84 18.95
C ASP A 344 5.32 3.31 18.62
N GLY A 345 6.33 3.95 19.21
CA GLY A 345 7.73 3.63 18.93
C GLY A 345 8.16 3.82 17.48
N HIS A 346 7.33 4.47 16.64
CA HIS A 346 7.57 4.69 15.21
C HIS A 346 7.78 3.40 14.40
N ALA A 347 7.30 2.25 14.93
CA ALA A 347 7.49 0.93 14.30
C ALA A 347 6.96 0.88 12.87
N ASN A 348 5.87 1.59 12.60
CA ASN A 348 5.29 1.73 11.27
C ASN A 348 4.95 3.19 10.99
N THR A 349 5.43 3.71 9.87
CA THR A 349 5.15 5.07 9.41
C THR A 349 4.54 5.05 8.02
N TRP A 350 3.51 5.87 7.79
CA TRP A 350 2.67 5.83 6.60
C TRP A 350 2.36 7.20 6.04
N LEU A 351 2.24 7.28 4.73
CA LEU A 351 1.41 8.29 4.08
C LEU A 351 0.56 7.64 3.00
N THR A 352 -0.75 7.78 3.11
CA THR A 352 -1.70 7.41 2.05
C THR A 352 -2.43 8.66 1.60
N GLY A 353 -2.44 8.90 0.29
CA GLY A 353 -3.04 10.09 -0.26
C GLY A 353 -3.32 9.98 -1.76
N PHE A 354 -4.04 10.95 -2.30
CA PHE A 354 -4.49 10.94 -3.68
C PHE A 354 -4.65 12.33 -4.31
N THR A 355 -4.60 12.33 -5.62
CA THR A 355 -5.21 13.32 -6.51
C THR A 355 -6.38 12.63 -7.24
N PRO A 356 -7.24 13.31 -8.00
CA PRO A 356 -8.35 12.67 -8.71
C PRO A 356 -7.95 11.54 -9.67
N SER A 357 -6.69 11.49 -10.09
CA SER A 357 -6.19 10.53 -11.08
C SER A 357 -5.36 9.39 -10.51
N ILE A 358 -4.75 9.55 -9.34
CA ILE A 358 -3.83 8.56 -8.76
C ILE A 358 -3.97 8.54 -7.24
N VAL A 359 -4.07 7.33 -6.69
CA VAL A 359 -3.97 7.07 -5.26
C VAL A 359 -2.67 6.34 -4.97
N THR A 360 -1.95 6.77 -3.94
CA THR A 360 -0.68 6.16 -3.55
C THR A 360 -0.64 5.96 -2.04
N SER A 361 -0.27 4.75 -1.63
CA SER A 361 0.06 4.42 -0.24
C SER A 361 1.53 4.06 -0.13
N ALA A 362 2.23 4.69 0.80
CA ALA A 362 3.63 4.41 1.11
C ALA A 362 3.80 4.11 2.60
N TRP A 363 4.65 3.14 2.90
CA TRP A 363 4.95 2.64 4.24
C TRP A 363 6.45 2.52 4.46
N VAL A 364 6.89 2.70 5.71
CA VAL A 364 8.25 2.46 6.20
C VAL A 364 8.19 1.79 7.56
N GLY A 365 9.04 0.76 7.75
CA GLY A 365 9.17 0.01 9.00
C GLY A 365 10.12 -1.18 8.84
N HIS A 366 10.06 -2.14 9.76
CA HIS A 366 10.78 -3.41 9.63
C HIS A 366 9.84 -4.47 9.03
N GLY A 367 10.10 -4.91 7.79
CA GLY A 367 9.24 -5.83 7.05
C GLY A 367 9.04 -7.17 7.71
N GLU A 368 10.11 -7.76 8.24
CA GLU A 368 10.07 -9.08 8.89
C GLU A 368 9.64 -9.01 10.37
N ASN A 369 9.72 -7.84 11.00
CA ASN A 369 9.31 -7.63 12.39
C ASN A 369 8.61 -6.29 12.54
N SER A 370 7.36 -6.22 12.11
CA SER A 370 6.56 -5.00 12.05
C SER A 370 6.25 -4.36 13.42
N SER A 371 6.57 -5.04 14.52
CA SER A 371 6.46 -4.50 15.88
C SER A 371 7.77 -3.91 16.40
N GLN A 372 8.86 -4.02 15.67
CA GLN A 372 10.15 -3.48 16.07
C GLN A 372 10.11 -1.96 16.01
N GLU A 373 10.35 -1.33 17.18
CA GLU A 373 10.39 0.13 17.29
C GLU A 373 11.56 0.72 16.47
N VAL A 374 11.29 1.86 15.85
CA VAL A 374 12.31 2.66 15.15
C VAL A 374 12.62 3.87 16.01
N GLY A 375 13.70 3.77 16.76
CA GLY A 375 14.24 4.91 17.52
C GLY A 375 15.03 5.86 16.63
N ALA A 376 16.02 6.55 17.22
CA ALA A 376 16.98 7.33 16.44
C ALA A 376 17.75 6.41 15.47
N VAL A 377 17.77 6.77 14.20
CA VAL A 377 18.28 5.90 13.13
C VAL A 377 19.07 6.70 12.10
N THR A 378 20.08 6.06 11.51
CA THR A 378 20.79 6.61 10.35
C THR A 378 20.34 5.86 9.11
N ILE A 379 19.77 6.57 8.14
CA ILE A 379 19.26 6.05 6.87
C ILE A 379 20.03 6.73 5.74
N ASN A 380 20.61 5.95 4.85
CA ASN A 380 21.37 6.48 3.71
C ASN A 380 22.42 7.53 4.13
N GLY A 381 23.08 7.32 5.26
CA GLY A 381 24.07 8.23 5.82
C GLY A 381 23.53 9.47 6.55
N HIS A 382 22.22 9.68 6.57
CA HIS A 382 21.57 10.79 7.28
C HIS A 382 20.99 10.34 8.62
N TYR A 383 21.25 11.08 9.68
CA TYR A 383 20.73 10.81 11.02
C TYR A 383 19.33 11.40 11.19
N TYR A 384 18.40 10.61 11.70
CA TYR A 384 17.06 10.99 12.11
C TYR A 384 16.85 10.65 13.57
N GLY A 385 16.39 11.60 14.38
CA GLY A 385 16.03 11.37 15.77
C GLY A 385 14.75 10.55 15.89
N GLU A 386 13.78 10.85 15.02
CA GLU A 386 12.51 10.16 14.87
C GLU A 386 12.03 10.28 13.42
N ILE A 387 11.30 9.27 12.94
CA ILE A 387 10.67 9.30 11.62
C ILE A 387 9.14 9.32 11.75
N TYR A 388 8.49 10.19 10.99
CA TYR A 388 7.03 10.35 11.00
C TYR A 388 6.46 10.22 9.59
N GLY A 389 5.17 9.85 9.52
CA GLY A 389 4.51 9.65 8.24
C GLY A 389 4.52 10.88 7.34
N GLU A 390 4.24 12.10 7.86
CA GLU A 390 4.23 13.32 7.04
C GLU A 390 5.64 13.81 6.71
N THR A 391 6.51 13.92 7.71
CA THR A 391 7.83 14.56 7.56
C THR A 391 8.90 13.64 7.00
N PHE A 392 8.70 12.33 7.03
CA PHE A 392 9.63 11.37 6.46
C PHE A 392 9.04 10.67 5.23
N VAL A 393 7.97 9.87 5.38
CA VAL A 393 7.37 9.13 4.27
C VAL A 393 6.78 10.08 3.23
N GLY A 394 6.06 11.09 3.69
CA GLY A 394 5.45 12.09 2.82
C GLY A 394 6.46 12.92 2.05
N GLN A 395 7.47 13.42 2.75
CA GLN A 395 8.48 14.32 2.17
C GLN A 395 9.47 13.60 1.26
N ASN A 396 9.94 12.39 1.65
CA ASN A 396 11.06 11.76 0.97
C ASN A 396 10.64 10.67 -0.03
N ILE A 397 9.44 10.08 0.13
CA ILE A 397 8.96 8.98 -0.72
C ILE A 397 7.73 9.41 -1.52
N TRP A 398 6.61 9.72 -0.84
CA TRP A 398 5.32 9.92 -1.48
C TRP A 398 5.28 11.16 -2.39
N ALA A 399 5.73 12.32 -1.90
CA ALA A 399 5.67 13.56 -2.66
C ALA A 399 6.66 13.60 -3.85
N PRO A 400 7.90 13.12 -3.75
CA PRO A 400 8.79 12.97 -4.91
C PRO A 400 8.21 12.06 -5.98
N TYR A 401 7.69 10.90 -5.60
CA TYR A 401 7.03 9.98 -6.51
C TYR A 401 5.83 10.65 -7.20
N MET A 402 4.87 11.17 -6.43
CA MET A 402 3.66 11.81 -6.98
C MET A 402 3.99 13.03 -7.86
N THR A 403 5.02 13.80 -7.51
CA THR A 403 5.49 14.93 -8.33
C THR A 403 5.97 14.45 -9.69
N GLN A 404 6.75 13.36 -9.73
CA GLN A 404 7.29 12.82 -10.97
C GLN A 404 6.18 12.25 -11.86
N VAL A 405 5.28 11.42 -11.32
CA VAL A 405 4.26 10.74 -12.11
C VAL A 405 3.12 11.64 -12.55
N LEU A 406 2.91 12.75 -11.85
CA LEU A 406 1.90 13.75 -12.21
C LEU A 406 2.45 14.88 -13.10
N ALA A 407 3.76 14.87 -13.41
CA ALA A 407 4.38 15.89 -14.24
C ALA A 407 3.71 15.97 -15.62
N GLY A 408 3.31 17.18 -16.02
CA GLY A 408 2.65 17.41 -17.30
C GLY A 408 1.16 16.99 -17.38
N THR A 409 0.60 16.42 -16.30
CA THR A 409 -0.84 16.13 -16.24
C THR A 409 -1.65 17.38 -15.84
N PRO A 410 -2.91 17.53 -16.25
CA PRO A 410 -3.76 18.60 -15.80
C PRO A 410 -3.89 18.65 -14.26
N VAL A 411 -3.97 19.86 -13.71
CA VAL A 411 -4.29 20.04 -12.29
C VAL A 411 -5.81 19.99 -12.14
N GLU A 412 -6.29 18.94 -11.50
CA GLU A 412 -7.70 18.71 -11.18
C GLU A 412 -7.96 19.06 -9.71
N ALA A 413 -9.16 19.54 -9.40
CA ALA A 413 -9.59 19.73 -8.02
C ALA A 413 -9.94 18.37 -7.39
N VAL A 414 -9.54 18.20 -6.13
CA VAL A 414 -9.85 17.00 -5.32
C VAL A 414 -11.23 17.18 -4.68
#